data_1412f689a8fd9fe72f00ac780066dcf1
#
_entry.id   1412f689a8fd9fe72f00ac780066dcf1
#
_cell.length_a   1.000
_cell.length_b   1.000
_cell.length_c   1.000
_cell.angle_alpha   90.00
_cell.angle_beta   90.00
_cell.angle_gamma   90.00
#
_symmetry.space_group_name_H-M   'P 1'
#
loop_
_entity.id
_entity.type
_entity.pdbx_description
1 polymer ?
#
loop_
_entity_poly.entity_id
_entity_poly.type
_entity_poly.pdbx_seq_one_letter_code
_entity_poly.pdbx_strand_id
1 'polypeptide(L)'
;MNESRQPMPPAMILCGGQGTRLREVTELLPKPMVPIGEQPIIWHIMRGYAAFGVKRFILCLGYKREEFIDYFLNFHARSTDITVRLGKDHGITYHGETFEADWEVTLADTGIETMTGGRILRASRYLKPEDREF
;
A
#
# COMPACT_ATOMS: atom_id res chain seq x y z
N MET A 1 -29.79 -11.65 -0.90
CA MET A 1 -28.73 -11.14 -0.07
C MET A 1 -27.56 -12.10 -0.06
N ASN A 2 -26.38 -11.57 -0.11
CA ASN A 2 -25.19 -12.39 -0.23
C ASN A 2 -24.40 -12.45 1.06
N GLU A 3 -25.10 -12.72 2.14
CA GLU A 3 -24.49 -12.78 3.46
C GLU A 3 -23.48 -13.90 3.58
N SER A 4 -23.64 -14.94 2.76
CA SER A 4 -22.72 -16.06 2.74
C SER A 4 -21.46 -15.78 1.92
N ARG A 5 -21.41 -14.65 1.19
CA ARG A 5 -20.26 -14.33 0.38
C ARG A 5 -19.08 -13.99 1.29
N GLN A 6 -18.02 -14.78 1.19
CA GLN A 6 -16.81 -14.51 1.94
C GLN A 6 -16.10 -13.29 1.36
N PRO A 7 -15.46 -12.47 2.22
CA PRO A 7 -14.64 -11.37 1.72
C PRO A 7 -13.50 -11.92 0.89
N MET A 8 -13.06 -11.12 -0.08
CA MET A 8 -11.90 -11.49 -0.88
C MET A 8 -10.67 -11.58 0.01
N PRO A 9 -9.77 -12.52 -0.27
CA PRO A 9 -8.51 -12.59 0.47
C PRO A 9 -7.67 -11.35 0.19
N PRO A 10 -6.72 -11.03 1.08
CA PRO A 10 -5.83 -9.92 0.84
C PRO A 10 -4.86 -10.22 -0.30
N ALA A 11 -4.36 -9.18 -0.96
CA ALA A 11 -3.30 -9.30 -1.94
C ALA A 11 -1.98 -8.96 -1.25
N MET A 12 -1.00 -9.83 -1.40
CA MET A 12 0.35 -9.60 -0.90
C MET A 12 1.22 -9.21 -2.09
N ILE A 13 1.83 -8.03 -2.03
CA ILE A 13 2.57 -7.47 -3.15
C ILE A 13 4.03 -7.29 -2.78
N LEU A 14 4.91 -7.86 -3.59
CA LEU A 14 6.34 -7.77 -3.38
C LEU A 14 6.86 -6.46 -3.96
N CYS A 15 7.35 -5.58 -3.11
CA CYS A 15 7.79 -4.23 -3.47
C CYS A 15 9.27 -3.98 -3.17
N GLY A 16 10.00 -4.99 -2.73
CA GLY A 16 11.33 -4.80 -2.16
C GLY A 16 12.50 -4.87 -3.12
N GLY A 17 12.29 -5.12 -4.39
CA GLY A 17 13.36 -5.25 -5.37
C GLY A 17 14.01 -3.90 -5.69
N GLN A 18 15.29 -3.92 -6.07
CA GLN A 18 16.03 -2.70 -6.38
C GLN A 18 15.81 -2.17 -7.79
N GLY A 19 15.13 -2.92 -8.66
CA GLY A 19 14.77 -2.44 -9.99
C GLY A 19 15.94 -2.08 -10.89
N THR A 20 16.89 -3.00 -11.04
CA THR A 20 18.14 -2.72 -11.74
C THR A 20 17.98 -2.25 -13.19
N ARG A 21 16.86 -2.59 -13.83
CA ARG A 21 16.62 -2.23 -15.23
C ARG A 21 16.23 -0.77 -15.44
N LEU A 22 15.82 -0.07 -14.37
CA LEU A 22 15.42 1.32 -14.43
C LEU A 22 16.29 2.15 -13.51
N ARG A 23 17.59 1.98 -13.63
CA ARG A 23 18.55 2.55 -12.69
C ARG A 23 18.37 4.03 -12.45
N GLU A 24 18.21 4.82 -13.52
CA GLU A 24 18.11 6.28 -13.38
C GLU A 24 16.88 6.70 -12.58
N VAL A 25 15.77 6.00 -12.78
CA VAL A 25 14.52 6.30 -12.08
C VAL A 25 14.55 5.72 -10.67
N THR A 26 15.04 4.49 -10.53
CA THR A 26 15.01 3.78 -9.24
C THR A 26 16.09 4.26 -8.27
N GLU A 27 17.05 5.07 -8.71
CA GLU A 27 17.95 5.74 -7.78
C GLU A 27 17.18 6.75 -6.92
N LEU A 28 16.13 7.34 -7.46
CA LEU A 28 15.30 8.31 -6.76
C LEU A 28 14.09 7.66 -6.07
N LEU A 29 13.46 6.71 -6.77
CA LEU A 29 12.25 6.06 -6.28
C LEU A 29 12.32 4.56 -6.53
N PRO A 30 11.78 3.73 -5.63
CA PRO A 30 11.58 2.32 -5.96
C PRO A 30 10.59 2.21 -7.11
N LYS A 31 10.76 1.17 -7.93
CA LYS A 31 9.94 1.00 -9.13
C LYS A 31 8.43 1.12 -8.89
N PRO A 32 7.86 0.48 -7.85
CA PRO A 32 6.42 0.61 -7.62
C PRO A 32 5.95 2.03 -7.30
N MET A 33 6.86 2.91 -6.92
CA MET A 33 6.53 4.30 -6.61
C MET A 33 6.73 5.25 -7.79
N VAL A 34 7.19 4.76 -8.92
CA VAL A 34 7.33 5.58 -10.13
C VAL A 34 5.94 5.97 -10.60
N PRO A 35 5.69 7.28 -10.81
CA PRO A 35 4.35 7.73 -11.19
C PRO A 35 3.99 7.36 -12.62
N ILE A 36 2.73 6.99 -12.80
CA ILE A 36 2.07 6.88 -14.10
C ILE A 36 0.85 7.77 -13.99
N GLY A 37 0.90 8.92 -14.66
CA GLY A 37 -0.11 9.94 -14.43
C GLY A 37 0.06 10.54 -13.04
N GLU A 38 -1.01 10.68 -12.30
CA GLU A 38 -0.98 11.30 -10.97
C GLU A 38 -0.69 10.32 -9.84
N GLN A 39 -0.66 9.02 -10.12
CA GLN A 39 -0.51 8.01 -9.09
C GLN A 39 0.65 7.07 -9.42
N PRO A 40 1.31 6.51 -8.38
CA PRO A 40 2.41 5.57 -8.61
C PRO A 40 1.92 4.22 -9.12
N ILE A 41 2.85 3.47 -9.69
CA ILE A 41 2.55 2.13 -10.23
C ILE A 41 1.81 1.27 -9.21
N ILE A 42 2.24 1.30 -7.94
CA ILE A 42 1.61 0.49 -6.89
C ILE A 42 0.12 0.77 -6.76
N TRP A 43 -0.28 2.02 -6.88
CA TRP A 43 -1.70 2.38 -6.82
C TRP A 43 -2.47 1.72 -7.96
N HIS A 44 -1.90 1.74 -9.17
CA HIS A 44 -2.56 1.12 -10.34
C HIS A 44 -2.72 -0.38 -10.16
N ILE A 45 -1.70 -1.03 -9.60
CA ILE A 45 -1.77 -2.47 -9.31
C ILE A 45 -2.88 -2.75 -8.30
N MET A 46 -2.92 -1.98 -7.21
CA MET A 46 -3.93 -2.16 -6.17
C MET A 46 -5.33 -1.90 -6.72
N ARG A 47 -5.49 -0.87 -7.54
CA ARG A 47 -6.77 -0.57 -8.16
C ARG A 47 -7.25 -1.72 -9.03
N GLY A 48 -6.34 -2.35 -9.76
CA GLY A 48 -6.68 -3.52 -10.56
C GLY A 48 -7.27 -4.64 -9.72
N TYR A 49 -6.65 -4.94 -8.59
CA TYR A 49 -7.18 -5.94 -7.67
C TYR A 49 -8.47 -5.48 -7.00
N ALA A 50 -8.57 -4.20 -6.66
CA ALA A 50 -9.77 -3.66 -6.03
C ALA A 50 -10.99 -3.79 -6.94
N ALA A 51 -10.80 -3.75 -8.25
CA ALA A 51 -11.88 -3.96 -9.21
C ALA A 51 -12.53 -5.34 -9.07
N PHE A 52 -11.80 -6.31 -8.53
CA PHE A 52 -12.31 -7.65 -8.25
C PHE A 52 -12.75 -7.82 -6.80
N GLY A 53 -12.78 -6.76 -6.03
CA GLY A 53 -13.27 -6.80 -4.65
C GLY A 53 -12.20 -6.92 -3.59
N VAL A 54 -10.93 -6.93 -3.95
CA VAL A 54 -9.84 -6.94 -2.97
C VAL A 54 -9.79 -5.59 -2.28
N LYS A 55 -9.78 -5.60 -0.94
CA LYS A 55 -9.76 -4.37 -0.14
C LYS A 55 -8.60 -4.32 0.83
N ARG A 56 -7.91 -5.42 1.00
CA ARG A 56 -6.79 -5.53 1.93
C ARG A 56 -5.53 -5.86 1.14
N PHE A 57 -4.49 -5.09 1.41
CA PHE A 57 -3.22 -5.23 0.71
C PHE A 57 -2.09 -5.29 1.72
N ILE A 58 -1.17 -6.22 1.53
CA ILE A 58 0.02 -6.31 2.36
C ILE A 58 1.22 -6.10 1.43
N LEU A 59 1.92 -4.98 1.62
CA LEU A 59 3.05 -4.63 0.80
C LEU A 59 4.34 -5.07 1.50
N CYS A 60 5.10 -5.92 0.82
CA CYS A 60 6.36 -6.41 1.34
C CYS A 60 7.48 -5.46 0.93
N LEU A 61 7.92 -4.62 1.86
CA LEU A 61 8.82 -3.51 1.60
C LEU A 61 10.27 -3.83 1.97
N GLY A 62 11.19 -3.15 1.32
CA GLY A 62 12.61 -3.22 1.62
C GLY A 62 13.29 -1.96 1.15
N TYR A 63 13.80 -1.95 -0.09
CA TYR A 63 14.49 -0.80 -0.67
C TYR A 63 13.61 0.45 -0.65
N LYS A 64 14.12 1.52 -0.03
CA LYS A 64 13.43 2.82 0.07
C LYS A 64 12.02 2.70 0.61
N ARG A 65 11.86 1.91 1.64
CA ARG A 65 10.60 1.68 2.32
C ARG A 65 9.89 2.98 2.73
N GLU A 66 10.66 4.00 3.10
CA GLU A 66 10.13 5.29 3.55
C GLU A 66 9.31 6.01 2.47
N GLU A 67 9.59 5.76 1.20
CA GLU A 67 8.80 6.37 0.12
C GLU A 67 7.36 5.85 0.11
N PHE A 68 7.19 4.56 0.42
CA PHE A 68 5.86 3.97 0.55
C PHE A 68 5.13 4.52 1.77
N ILE A 69 5.84 4.61 2.89
CA ILE A 69 5.25 5.10 4.14
C ILE A 69 4.73 6.52 3.96
N ASP A 70 5.56 7.40 3.39
CA ASP A 70 5.17 8.79 3.18
C ASP A 70 3.95 8.90 2.26
N TYR A 71 3.91 8.10 1.21
CA TYR A 71 2.78 8.11 0.28
C TYR A 71 1.49 7.71 0.97
N PHE A 72 1.49 6.58 1.67
CA PHE A 72 0.25 6.05 2.26
C PHE A 72 -0.19 6.82 3.49
N LEU A 73 0.74 7.29 4.33
CA LEU A 73 0.37 8.10 5.50
C LEU A 73 -0.25 9.43 5.09
N ASN A 74 0.17 9.99 3.96
CA ASN A 74 -0.31 11.28 3.50
C ASN A 74 -1.36 11.16 2.39
N PHE A 75 -1.77 9.96 2.08
CA PHE A 75 -2.68 9.71 0.95
C PHE A 75 -3.96 10.51 1.06
N HIS A 76 -4.64 10.41 2.20
CA HIS A 76 -5.92 11.09 2.39
C HIS A 76 -5.73 12.62 2.35
N ALA A 77 -4.67 13.11 3.00
CA ALA A 77 -4.40 14.55 3.04
C ALA A 77 -4.12 15.13 1.66
N ARG A 78 -3.49 14.35 0.79
CA ARG A 78 -3.18 14.80 -0.59
C ARG A 78 -4.35 14.63 -1.54
N SER A 79 -5.32 13.83 -1.16
CA SER A 79 -6.45 13.48 -2.05
C SER A 79 -7.69 14.32 -1.82
N THR A 80 -7.78 15.02 -0.69
CA THR A 80 -8.95 15.85 -0.34
C THR A 80 -8.50 17.18 0.25
N ASP A 81 -9.43 18.11 0.40
CA ASP A 81 -9.16 19.32 1.16
C ASP A 81 -9.01 18.95 2.63
N ILE A 82 -8.14 19.65 3.33
CA ILE A 82 -7.92 19.40 4.76
C ILE A 82 -7.90 20.70 5.55
N THR A 83 -8.28 20.60 6.82
CA THR A 83 -8.12 21.68 7.78
C THR A 83 -7.20 21.16 8.87
N VAL A 84 -6.11 21.88 9.11
CA VAL A 84 -5.12 21.50 10.12
C VAL A 84 -5.17 22.49 11.27
N ARG A 85 -5.32 21.99 12.49
CA ARG A 85 -5.27 22.83 13.70
C ARG A 85 -3.87 22.80 14.27
N LEU A 86 -3.23 23.96 14.34
CA LEU A 86 -1.82 24.06 14.75
C LEU A 86 -1.64 24.30 16.24
N GLY A 87 -2.73 24.52 16.98
CA GLY A 87 -2.69 24.81 18.42
C GLY A 87 -2.54 23.55 19.27
N LYS A 88 -2.93 23.68 20.56
CA LYS A 88 -2.82 22.59 21.52
C LYS A 88 -3.66 21.37 21.14
N ASP A 89 -4.77 21.60 20.47
CA ASP A 89 -5.65 20.53 20.02
C ASP A 89 -5.29 20.13 18.61
N HIS A 90 -4.07 19.65 18.42
CA HIS A 90 -3.61 19.21 17.11
C HIS A 90 -4.62 18.26 16.51
N GLY A 91 -5.05 18.53 15.31
CA GLY A 91 -5.98 17.65 14.64
C GLY A 91 -6.11 17.99 13.19
N ILE A 92 -6.56 17.00 12.42
CA ILE A 92 -6.77 17.17 11.00
C ILE A 92 -8.21 16.78 10.69
N THR A 93 -8.89 17.65 9.95
CA THR A 93 -10.21 17.33 9.39
C THR A 93 -10.05 17.12 7.91
N TYR A 94 -10.47 15.97 7.43
CA TYR A 94 -10.46 15.63 6.01
C TYR A 94 -11.83 15.94 5.43
N HIS A 95 -11.86 16.71 4.33
CA HIS A 95 -13.10 17.14 3.73
C HIS A 95 -13.43 16.26 2.52
N GLY A 96 -14.13 15.18 2.79
CA GLY A 96 -14.56 14.26 1.75
C GLY A 96 -13.89 12.91 1.85
N GLU A 97 -14.45 11.94 1.13
CA GLU A 97 -13.93 10.60 1.05
C GLU A 97 -13.38 10.36 -0.35
N THR A 98 -12.41 9.45 -0.44
CA THR A 98 -11.84 9.06 -1.71
C THR A 98 -12.39 7.71 -2.13
N PHE A 99 -12.20 7.37 -3.40
CA PHE A 99 -12.53 6.06 -3.94
C PHE A 99 -11.87 4.93 -3.14
N GLU A 100 -10.69 5.18 -2.57
CA GLU A 100 -9.90 4.20 -1.84
C GLU A 100 -10.20 4.17 -0.33
N ALA A 101 -11.29 4.79 0.10
CA ALA A 101 -11.58 4.96 1.52
C ALA A 101 -11.68 3.64 2.30
N ASP A 102 -12.07 2.57 1.65
CA ASP A 102 -12.20 1.26 2.30
C ASP A 102 -11.01 0.32 2.06
N TRP A 103 -9.94 0.83 1.47
CA TRP A 103 -8.72 0.05 1.32
C TRP A 103 -7.93 0.03 2.63
N GLU A 104 -7.48 -1.15 3.01
CA GLU A 104 -6.59 -1.32 4.16
C GLU A 104 -5.22 -1.76 3.64
N VAL A 105 -4.20 -1.01 3.96
CA VAL A 105 -2.84 -1.26 3.47
C VAL A 105 -1.90 -1.48 4.63
N THR A 106 -1.27 -2.65 4.67
CA THR A 106 -0.25 -2.97 5.66
C THR A 106 1.11 -2.82 4.99
N LEU A 107 1.98 -2.03 5.61
CA LEU A 107 3.32 -1.77 5.11
C LEU A 107 4.30 -2.61 5.93
N ALA A 108 4.67 -3.77 5.40
CA ALA A 108 5.48 -4.74 6.12
C ALA A 108 6.95 -4.59 5.74
N ASP A 109 7.80 -4.41 6.74
CA ASP A 109 9.25 -4.37 6.52
C ASP A 109 9.77 -5.79 6.40
N THR A 110 10.11 -6.21 5.19
CA THR A 110 10.58 -7.56 4.94
C THR A 110 12.08 -7.62 4.61
N GLY A 111 12.76 -6.46 4.66
CA GLY A 111 14.20 -6.40 4.47
C GLY A 111 14.61 -6.23 3.01
N ILE A 112 15.74 -5.56 2.79
CA ILE A 112 16.21 -5.24 1.44
C ILE A 112 16.72 -6.49 0.72
N GLU A 113 17.46 -7.35 1.41
CA GLU A 113 18.12 -8.50 0.82
C GLU A 113 17.40 -9.82 1.04
N THR A 114 16.20 -9.75 1.59
CA THR A 114 15.43 -10.96 1.84
C THR A 114 14.91 -11.54 0.53
N MET A 115 15.07 -12.84 0.34
CA MET A 115 14.53 -13.52 -0.83
C MET A 115 13.02 -13.53 -0.82
N THR A 116 12.42 -13.73 -2.00
CA THR A 116 10.96 -13.68 -2.17
C THR A 116 10.21 -14.53 -1.15
N GLY A 117 10.61 -15.79 -0.97
CA GLY A 117 9.95 -16.67 -0.01
C GLY A 117 10.04 -16.14 1.41
N GLY A 118 11.19 -15.57 1.78
CA GLY A 118 11.38 -14.97 3.10
C GLY A 118 10.54 -13.73 3.31
N ARG A 119 10.33 -12.93 2.25
CA ARG A 119 9.48 -11.74 2.33
C ARG A 119 8.03 -12.13 2.61
N ILE A 120 7.55 -13.13 1.90
CA ILE A 120 6.18 -13.63 2.10
C ILE A 120 6.04 -14.19 3.50
N LEU A 121 7.01 -14.96 3.97
CA LEU A 121 6.97 -15.51 5.32
C LEU A 121 6.91 -14.41 6.38
N ARG A 122 7.76 -13.39 6.25
CA ARG A 122 7.76 -12.28 7.20
C ARG A 122 6.46 -11.51 7.20
N ALA A 123 5.87 -11.30 6.03
CA ALA A 123 4.62 -10.56 5.89
C ALA A 123 3.42 -11.39 6.32
N SER A 124 3.52 -12.71 6.34
CA SER A 124 2.40 -13.60 6.64
C SER A 124 1.83 -13.41 8.04
N ARG A 125 2.60 -12.84 8.96
CA ARG A 125 2.10 -12.52 10.31
C ARG A 125 0.95 -11.54 10.33
N TYR A 126 0.73 -10.82 9.22
CA TYR A 126 -0.38 -9.87 9.10
C TYR A 126 -1.62 -10.50 8.48
N LEU A 127 -1.54 -11.76 8.08
CA LEU A 127 -2.70 -12.51 7.63
C LEU A 127 -3.57 -12.85 8.82
N LYS A 128 -4.88 -12.84 8.60
CA LYS A 128 -5.84 -13.19 9.63
C LYS A 128 -6.14 -14.69 9.57
N PRO A 129 -6.64 -15.30 10.68
CA PRO A 129 -6.96 -16.72 10.66
C PRO A 129 -7.93 -17.12 9.55
N GLU A 130 -8.81 -16.21 9.14
CA GLU A 130 -9.77 -16.46 8.05
C GLU A 130 -9.15 -16.33 6.67
N ASP A 131 -7.92 -15.84 6.55
CA ASP A 131 -7.25 -15.66 5.26
C ASP A 131 -6.63 -17.00 4.83
N ARG A 132 -7.39 -17.79 4.12
CA ARG A 132 -6.90 -19.07 3.62
C ARG A 132 -6.11 -18.94 2.33
N GLU A 133 -6.33 -17.83 1.62
CA GLU A 133 -5.67 -17.53 0.36
C GLU A 133 -5.23 -16.07 0.36
N PHE A 134 -4.22 -15.78 -0.42
CA PHE A 134 -3.76 -14.41 -0.62
C PHE A 134 -2.93 -14.29 -1.90
#